data_fcf9cafc6e628ea8e37715098a833a6b
#
_entry.id   fcf9cafc6e628ea8e37715098a833a6b
#
_cell.length_a   1.000
_cell.length_b   1.000
_cell.length_c   1.000
_cell.angle_alpha   90.00
_cell.angle_beta   90.00
_cell.angle_gamma   90.00
#
_symmetry.space_group_name_H-M   'P 1'
#
loop_
_entity.id
_entity.type
_entity.pdbx_description
1 polymer ?
#
loop_
_entity_poly.entity_id
_entity_poly.type
_entity_poly.pdbx_seq_one_letter_code
_entity_poly.pdbx_strand_id
1 'polypeptide(L)'
;MLLLSGTGVQVLKIVHPYGSLELAKFKADWLYDCCLKASVKRFRFSLATWVAGDFGLVAIMAGGGIPTALGGDQAYPGNLTLYVTFTCVVAAMGGLIFGYDIGISGGVTSMDPFLKKFFPSVYRKHSADTSTNQYCTFDSQTLTMFTSSLYLAALLSSLVASTVTRKLGRKLSMLFGGVLFCAGALMNGFAQAVWMLIVGRILLGFGIGFANQSVPLYLSEMAPYKYRGSLNIGFQLSITIGILVANVLNYFFNKLDGNLGWRLSLGGAVVPALIITVGSLILPETPNSMIERGQKEEARTKLRRIRGIDDIDEEFNDLVYASEESRKIEHPWRNLLQKKYRPQLTMAILIPFFQQLTGINVIMFYAPVLFKTIGFAGDAALMSAVITGTVNVLATCVSIYGVDKWGRRFLFLEGGTQMLICQVAIAIFIGIKFGVNGDPGDLPKWYAIVVVLFICIYVAGFAWSWGPLGWLVPSEIFPLEIRSAAQSINVSVNMTFTFIVAQVFLTMLCHLKFGLFLFFAFWVVVMTIFVYVFLPETKNIPIEEMVIVWKNHWFWKRFMVDVDYHNGVELSEGDDAVKKPMTMMMWSRDDNDYVVMANDVEYVEDVEDVSDGVGVIQKVLVAAIWCGGSMI
;
A
#
# COMPACT_ATOMS: atom_id res chain seq x y z
N MET A 1 43.21 -20.54 5.11
CA MET A 1 44.30 -19.67 4.64
C MET A 1 44.17 -19.56 3.13
N LEU A 2 43.78 -18.43 2.61
CA LEU A 2 43.66 -18.14 1.18
C LEU A 2 44.95 -17.49 0.72
N LEU A 3 45.69 -18.14 -0.17
CA LEU A 3 46.82 -17.57 -0.90
C LEU A 3 46.38 -17.31 -2.35
N LEU A 4 46.40 -16.05 -2.75
CA LEU A 4 46.19 -15.63 -4.12
C LEU A 4 47.54 -15.65 -4.86
N SER A 5 47.68 -16.52 -5.85
CA SER A 5 48.72 -16.42 -6.89
C SER A 5 48.06 -16.38 -8.25
N GLY A 6 48.57 -15.59 -9.12
CA GLY A 6 48.03 -14.97 -10.32
C GLY A 6 47.45 -15.83 -11.46
N THR A 7 47.02 -17.06 -11.26
CA THR A 7 46.30 -17.86 -12.27
C THR A 7 45.53 -19.00 -11.62
N GLY A 8 44.28 -18.78 -11.29
CA GLY A 8 43.35 -19.85 -10.93
C GLY A 8 43.22 -20.17 -9.44
N VAL A 9 41.98 -20.32 -8.99
CA VAL A 9 41.64 -20.70 -7.62
C VAL A 9 41.78 -22.23 -7.49
N GLN A 10 42.75 -22.72 -6.71
CA GLN A 10 42.80 -24.11 -6.28
C GLN A 10 42.19 -24.26 -4.88
N VAL A 11 41.20 -25.12 -4.77
CA VAL A 11 40.58 -25.50 -3.48
C VAL A 11 41.34 -26.70 -2.88
N LEU A 12 42.08 -26.44 -1.83
CA LEU A 12 42.73 -27.49 -1.04
C LEU A 12 41.70 -28.13 -0.11
N LYS A 13 41.41 -29.44 -0.32
CA LYS A 13 40.54 -30.24 0.50
C LYS A 13 41.33 -30.74 1.72
N ILE A 14 41.18 -30.11 2.88
CA ILE A 14 41.74 -30.64 4.15
C ILE A 14 40.73 -31.65 4.72
N VAL A 15 41.09 -32.90 4.75
CA VAL A 15 40.32 -33.97 5.41
C VAL A 15 40.74 -34.00 6.87
N HIS A 16 39.84 -33.65 7.79
CA HIS A 16 40.06 -33.79 9.23
C HIS A 16 39.28 -35.01 9.74
N PRO A 17 39.82 -35.81 10.66
CA PRO A 17 39.23 -37.08 11.08
C PRO A 17 38.17 -36.99 12.19
N TYR A 18 37.65 -35.83 12.51
CA TYR A 18 36.58 -35.66 13.51
C TYR A 18 35.32 -35.02 12.90
N GLY A 19 34.24 -35.70 13.18
CA GLY A 19 32.90 -35.67 12.64
C GLY A 19 32.24 -34.34 12.27
N SER A 20 31.23 -34.51 11.44
CA SER A 20 30.38 -33.54 10.78
C SER A 20 29.68 -32.47 11.67
N LEU A 21 29.79 -32.57 12.99
CA LEU A 21 29.14 -31.63 13.94
C LEU A 21 29.89 -30.31 14.12
N GLU A 22 31.23 -30.31 14.05
CA GLU A 22 32.03 -29.08 14.23
C GLU A 22 32.01 -28.18 13.00
N LEU A 23 31.90 -28.72 11.79
CA LEU A 23 31.81 -27.94 10.58
C LEU A 23 30.47 -27.17 10.48
N ALA A 24 29.39 -27.75 11.03
CA ALA A 24 28.10 -27.08 11.13
C ALA A 24 28.10 -25.94 12.16
N LYS A 25 28.79 -26.15 13.30
CA LYS A 25 29.01 -25.09 14.31
C LYS A 25 29.84 -23.93 13.75
N PHE A 26 30.94 -24.24 13.08
CA PHE A 26 31.83 -23.22 12.49
C PHE A 26 31.13 -22.40 11.39
N LYS A 27 30.26 -23.03 10.57
CA LYS A 27 29.42 -22.31 9.58
C LYS A 27 28.32 -21.48 10.25
N ALA A 28 27.74 -21.94 11.33
CA ALA A 28 26.73 -21.19 12.08
C ALA A 28 27.33 -19.97 12.80
N ASP A 29 28.49 -20.12 13.39
CA ASP A 29 29.20 -19.02 14.08
C ASP A 29 29.73 -17.97 13.08
N TRP A 30 30.19 -18.39 11.89
CA TRP A 30 30.63 -17.47 10.84
C TRP A 30 29.47 -16.69 10.23
N LEU A 31 28.30 -17.34 9.98
CA LEU A 31 27.07 -16.68 9.53
C LEU A 31 26.50 -15.75 10.61
N TYR A 32 26.59 -16.14 11.89
CA TYR A 32 26.18 -15.30 13.01
C TYR A 32 27.05 -14.04 13.13
N ASP A 33 28.37 -14.16 13.01
CA ASP A 33 29.30 -13.02 13.09
C ASP A 33 29.24 -12.11 11.85
N CYS A 34 29.10 -12.65 10.64
CA CYS A 34 28.98 -11.86 9.42
C CYS A 34 27.60 -11.20 9.24
N CYS A 35 26.52 -11.94 9.46
CA CYS A 35 25.19 -11.40 9.21
C CYS A 35 24.69 -10.51 10.35
N LEU A 36 24.92 -10.90 11.61
CA LEU A 36 24.43 -10.12 12.75
C LEU A 36 25.28 -8.87 12.98
N LYS A 37 26.63 -8.97 12.88
CA LYS A 37 27.51 -7.78 13.00
C LYS A 37 27.35 -6.82 11.83
N ALA A 38 27.12 -7.32 10.61
CA ALA A 38 26.84 -6.48 9.46
C ALA A 38 25.45 -5.83 9.55
N SER A 39 24.43 -6.56 10.00
CA SER A 39 23.07 -6.01 10.20
C SER A 39 23.02 -5.05 11.39
N VAL A 40 23.66 -5.37 12.51
CA VAL A 40 23.74 -4.46 13.68
C VAL A 40 24.61 -3.24 13.39
N LYS A 41 25.70 -3.38 12.63
CA LYS A 41 26.49 -2.22 12.17
C LYS A 41 25.71 -1.35 11.18
N ARG A 42 24.94 -1.96 10.25
CA ARG A 42 24.08 -1.22 9.32
C ARG A 42 22.90 -0.56 10.06
N PHE A 43 22.32 -1.25 11.04
CA PHE A 43 21.26 -0.68 11.88
C PHE A 43 21.80 0.43 12.79
N ARG A 44 23.00 0.27 13.39
CA ARG A 44 23.69 1.37 14.11
C ARG A 44 24.14 2.48 13.18
N PHE A 45 24.56 2.18 11.95
CA PHE A 45 24.94 3.19 10.97
C PHE A 45 23.70 3.94 10.47
N SER A 46 22.58 3.26 10.21
CA SER A 46 21.30 3.89 9.88
C SER A 46 20.74 4.71 11.06
N LEU A 47 20.88 4.22 12.30
CA LEU A 47 20.46 4.97 13.49
C LEU A 47 21.43 6.13 13.81
N ALA A 48 22.74 5.96 13.61
CA ALA A 48 23.74 6.99 13.84
C ALA A 48 23.74 8.09 12.76
N THR A 49 23.43 7.74 11.49
CA THR A 49 23.18 8.74 10.43
C THR A 49 21.84 9.44 10.63
N TRP A 50 20.90 8.80 11.31
CA TRP A 50 19.64 9.43 11.74
C TRP A 50 19.86 10.49 12.82
N VAL A 51 20.91 10.35 13.64
CA VAL A 51 21.27 11.28 14.74
C VAL A 51 22.28 12.36 14.30
N ALA A 52 23.09 12.10 13.26
CA ALA A 52 24.17 13.01 12.83
C ALA A 52 23.92 13.56 11.42
N GLY A 53 23.05 14.46 11.24
CA GLY A 53 22.66 15.32 10.11
C GLY A 53 23.60 15.59 8.90
N ASP A 54 24.40 14.62 8.40
CA ASP A 54 25.25 14.80 7.23
C ASP A 54 24.96 13.77 6.14
N PHE A 55 24.13 14.14 5.15
CA PHE A 55 23.71 13.33 4.01
C PHE A 55 24.36 13.74 2.66
N GLY A 56 25.67 13.98 2.65
CA GLY A 56 26.39 14.32 1.41
C GLY A 56 26.77 13.12 0.52
N LEU A 57 26.81 11.88 1.03
CA LEU A 57 27.47 10.76 0.32
C LEU A 57 26.53 9.72 -0.30
N VAL A 58 25.23 9.69 0.03
CA VAL A 58 24.27 8.71 -0.51
C VAL A 58 23.63 9.20 -1.81
N ALA A 59 23.72 10.48 -2.13
CA ALA A 59 23.19 11.08 -3.35
C ALA A 59 23.95 10.68 -4.64
N ILE A 60 25.15 10.10 -4.51
CA ILE A 60 26.01 9.77 -5.67
C ILE A 60 25.70 8.37 -6.26
N MET A 61 25.05 7.49 -5.53
CA MET A 61 24.68 6.14 -6.01
C MET A 61 23.25 5.99 -6.53
N ALA A 62 22.39 6.95 -6.32
CA ALA A 62 21.10 7.04 -7.00
C ALA A 62 21.29 7.91 -8.24
N GLY A 63 21.30 7.30 -9.43
CA GLY A 63 21.51 7.96 -10.71
C GLY A 63 20.82 9.32 -10.78
N GLY A 64 21.63 10.38 -10.74
CA GLY A 64 21.19 11.73 -10.59
C GLY A 64 20.35 12.22 -11.76
N GLY A 65 19.06 12.36 -11.55
CA GLY A 65 18.34 13.45 -12.16
C GLY A 65 18.60 14.66 -11.28
N ILE A 66 19.29 15.65 -11.80
CA ILE A 66 19.37 16.99 -11.22
C ILE A 66 17.94 17.41 -10.96
N PRO A 67 17.56 17.82 -9.74
CA PRO A 67 16.28 18.48 -9.54
C PRO A 67 16.37 19.84 -10.24
N THR A 68 16.04 19.91 -11.52
CA THR A 68 15.61 21.14 -12.11
C THR A 68 14.32 21.52 -11.39
N ALA A 69 14.38 22.57 -10.62
CA ALA A 69 13.23 23.31 -10.13
C ALA A 69 12.49 23.87 -11.36
N LEU A 70 11.63 23.04 -11.94
CA LEU A 70 10.70 23.34 -13.02
C LEU A 70 9.30 23.04 -12.48
N GLY A 71 8.95 23.69 -11.40
CA GLY A 71 7.60 23.92 -10.94
C GLY A 71 7.56 25.37 -10.52
N GLY A 72 6.64 26.13 -11.03
CA GLY A 72 6.45 27.50 -10.61
C GLY A 72 6.28 27.56 -9.09
N ASP A 73 6.85 28.56 -8.45
CA ASP A 73 6.78 28.86 -7.01
C ASP A 73 5.35 29.26 -6.56
N GLN A 74 4.31 28.56 -7.00
CA GLN A 74 2.95 28.74 -6.52
C GLN A 74 2.73 27.87 -5.27
N ALA A 75 3.42 28.22 -4.19
CA ALA A 75 3.11 27.67 -2.89
C ALA A 75 1.87 28.37 -2.35
N TYR A 76 0.69 27.74 -2.47
CA TYR A 76 -0.52 28.24 -1.84
C TYR A 76 -0.28 28.48 -0.36
N PRO A 77 -0.47 29.70 0.17
CA PRO A 77 -0.29 29.97 1.57
C PRO A 77 -1.34 29.20 2.38
N GLY A 78 -0.93 28.44 3.38
CA GLY A 78 -1.85 27.69 4.24
C GLY A 78 -1.14 27.10 5.45
N ASN A 79 -1.71 27.30 6.63
CA ASN A 79 -1.21 26.79 7.88
C ASN A 79 -1.94 25.50 8.30
N LEU A 80 -1.24 24.63 9.00
CA LEU A 80 -1.85 23.48 9.66
C LEU A 80 -2.68 23.97 10.86
N THR A 81 -3.98 24.20 10.64
CA THR A 81 -4.88 24.63 11.71
C THR A 81 -5.29 23.44 12.60
N LEU A 82 -5.59 23.72 13.88
CA LEU A 82 -6.11 22.68 14.78
C LEU A 82 -7.42 22.07 14.24
N TYR A 83 -8.22 22.86 13.54
CA TYR A 83 -9.46 22.41 12.89
C TYR A 83 -9.19 21.37 11.81
N VAL A 84 -8.22 21.61 10.91
CA VAL A 84 -7.84 20.65 9.86
C VAL A 84 -7.24 19.39 10.47
N THR A 85 -6.34 19.52 11.44
CA THR A 85 -5.76 18.37 12.11
C THR A 85 -6.84 17.50 12.75
N PHE A 86 -7.79 18.11 13.49
CA PHE A 86 -8.89 17.38 14.09
C PHE A 86 -9.78 16.69 13.04
N THR A 87 -10.17 17.39 11.98
CA THR A 87 -11.02 16.80 10.93
C THR A 87 -10.32 15.68 10.19
N CYS A 88 -9.02 15.81 9.89
CA CYS A 88 -8.23 14.75 9.24
C CYS A 88 -8.04 13.54 10.17
N VAL A 89 -7.78 13.73 11.46
CA VAL A 89 -7.69 12.63 12.43
C VAL A 89 -9.00 11.87 12.52
N VAL A 90 -10.14 12.57 12.65
CA VAL A 90 -11.45 11.93 12.71
C VAL A 90 -11.78 11.19 11.41
N ALA A 91 -11.49 11.76 10.24
CA ALA A 91 -11.69 11.09 8.97
C ALA A 91 -10.78 9.84 8.82
N ALA A 92 -9.51 9.96 9.22
CA ALA A 92 -8.54 8.86 9.17
C ALA A 92 -8.98 7.66 10.01
N MET A 93 -9.80 7.87 11.06
CA MET A 93 -10.36 6.77 11.85
C MET A 93 -11.26 5.81 11.06
N GLY A 94 -11.67 6.18 9.83
CA GLY A 94 -12.26 5.23 8.88
C GLY A 94 -11.32 4.06 8.53
N GLY A 95 -10.01 4.21 8.69
CA GLY A 95 -9.06 3.11 8.58
C GLY A 95 -9.19 2.06 9.70
N LEU A 96 -9.67 2.45 10.90
CA LEU A 96 -9.82 1.52 12.02
C LEU A 96 -10.75 0.34 11.69
N ILE A 97 -11.84 0.58 10.95
CA ILE A 97 -12.79 -0.50 10.60
C ILE A 97 -12.10 -1.56 9.74
N PHE A 98 -11.28 -1.16 8.77
CA PHE A 98 -10.55 -2.07 7.92
C PHE A 98 -9.44 -2.80 8.70
N GLY A 99 -8.66 -2.07 9.49
CA GLY A 99 -7.59 -2.65 10.30
C GLY A 99 -8.08 -3.60 11.38
N TYR A 100 -9.16 -3.25 12.07
CA TYR A 100 -9.76 -4.10 13.10
C TYR A 100 -10.20 -5.45 12.51
N ASP A 101 -10.84 -5.42 11.34
CA ASP A 101 -11.30 -6.65 10.70
C ASP A 101 -10.13 -7.56 10.24
N ILE A 102 -9.06 -6.97 9.71
CA ILE A 102 -7.83 -7.72 9.39
C ILE A 102 -7.30 -8.45 10.63
N GLY A 103 -7.20 -7.74 11.76
CA GLY A 103 -6.64 -8.29 12.99
C GLY A 103 -7.53 -9.35 13.64
N ILE A 104 -8.86 -9.20 13.63
CA ILE A 104 -9.75 -10.20 14.25
C ILE A 104 -9.84 -11.48 13.42
N SER A 105 -9.71 -11.40 12.11
CA SER A 105 -9.87 -12.57 11.23
C SER A 105 -8.90 -13.69 11.60
N GLY A 106 -7.61 -13.39 11.78
CA GLY A 106 -6.60 -14.37 12.17
C GLY A 106 -6.77 -14.89 13.59
N GLY A 107 -7.08 -14.00 14.54
CA GLY A 107 -7.27 -14.39 15.94
C GLY A 107 -8.48 -15.30 16.14
N VAL A 108 -9.63 -14.94 15.58
CA VAL A 108 -10.87 -15.71 15.73
C VAL A 108 -10.78 -17.08 15.05
N THR A 109 -10.15 -17.16 13.86
CA THR A 109 -9.95 -18.45 13.15
C THR A 109 -8.98 -19.39 13.86
N SER A 110 -8.21 -18.88 14.83
CA SER A 110 -7.34 -19.71 15.68
C SER A 110 -7.97 -20.16 17.00
N MET A 111 -9.17 -19.66 17.36
CA MET A 111 -9.86 -19.99 18.60
C MET A 111 -10.59 -21.33 18.52
N ASP A 112 -10.29 -22.26 19.41
CA ASP A 112 -10.89 -23.60 19.44
C ASP A 112 -12.43 -23.58 19.60
N PRO A 113 -13.07 -22.74 20.47
CA PRO A 113 -14.52 -22.66 20.56
C PRO A 113 -15.20 -22.23 19.26
N PHE A 114 -14.58 -21.34 18.48
CA PHE A 114 -15.07 -20.89 17.18
C PHE A 114 -15.01 -22.02 16.15
N LEU A 115 -13.85 -22.68 16.04
CA LEU A 115 -13.64 -23.79 15.13
C LEU A 115 -14.58 -24.98 15.46
N LYS A 116 -14.72 -25.32 16.74
CA LYS A 116 -15.62 -26.38 17.18
C LYS A 116 -17.07 -26.12 16.80
N LYS A 117 -17.54 -24.87 16.89
CA LYS A 117 -18.93 -24.49 16.60
C LYS A 117 -19.23 -24.40 15.10
N PHE A 118 -18.38 -23.75 14.30
CA PHE A 118 -18.66 -23.42 12.91
C PHE A 118 -17.90 -24.29 11.91
N PHE A 119 -16.72 -24.82 12.28
CA PHE A 119 -15.84 -25.57 11.42
C PHE A 119 -15.35 -26.89 12.09
N PRO A 120 -16.27 -27.81 12.47
CA PRO A 120 -15.91 -28.99 13.25
C PRO A 120 -14.95 -29.95 12.50
N SER A 121 -14.92 -29.90 11.16
CA SER A 121 -13.96 -30.66 10.35
C SER A 121 -12.52 -30.18 10.55
N VAL A 122 -12.31 -28.85 10.59
CA VAL A 122 -11.00 -28.22 10.85
C VAL A 122 -10.57 -28.48 12.29
N TYR A 123 -11.49 -28.33 13.25
CA TYR A 123 -11.23 -28.61 14.66
C TYR A 123 -10.78 -30.07 14.88
N ARG A 124 -11.45 -31.05 14.24
CA ARG A 124 -11.06 -32.46 14.34
C ARG A 124 -9.69 -32.74 13.74
N LYS A 125 -9.37 -32.15 12.59
CA LYS A 125 -8.01 -32.25 12.01
C LYS A 125 -6.96 -31.67 12.97
N HIS A 126 -7.21 -30.49 13.52
CA HIS A 126 -6.29 -29.83 14.46
C HIS A 126 -6.08 -30.62 15.77
N SER A 127 -7.14 -31.25 16.30
CA SER A 127 -7.06 -32.00 17.58
C SER A 127 -6.64 -33.46 17.41
N ALA A 128 -6.81 -34.09 16.23
CA ALA A 128 -6.47 -35.48 15.98
C ALA A 128 -5.06 -35.65 15.40
N ASP A 129 -4.45 -34.60 14.88
CA ASP A 129 -3.25 -34.66 14.07
C ASP A 129 -1.99 -34.40 14.91
N THR A 130 -1.42 -35.47 15.42
CA THR A 130 -0.01 -35.54 15.82
C THR A 130 0.89 -35.81 14.60
N SER A 131 0.35 -35.83 13.39
CA SER A 131 1.02 -36.22 12.16
C SER A 131 1.70 -35.04 11.45
N THR A 132 2.85 -35.24 11.14
CA THR A 132 3.88 -34.97 10.15
C THR A 132 3.78 -33.70 9.24
N ASN A 133 2.65 -33.06 8.94
CA ASN A 133 2.63 -31.90 8.06
C ASN A 133 1.87 -30.71 8.65
N GLN A 134 2.58 -29.88 9.40
CA GLN A 134 2.04 -28.70 10.06
C GLN A 134 1.49 -27.65 9.07
N TYR A 135 1.95 -27.64 7.80
CA TYR A 135 1.53 -26.66 6.81
C TYR A 135 0.06 -26.81 6.36
N CYS A 136 -0.51 -28.03 6.44
CA CYS A 136 -1.84 -28.35 5.91
C CYS A 136 -2.95 -28.42 6.97
N THR A 137 -2.65 -28.20 8.24
CA THR A 137 -3.58 -28.39 9.36
C THR A 137 -4.84 -27.52 9.25
N PHE A 138 -4.72 -26.30 8.73
CA PHE A 138 -5.80 -25.32 8.62
C PHE A 138 -6.38 -25.22 7.20
N ASP A 139 -5.97 -26.05 6.24
CA ASP A 139 -6.47 -25.99 4.87
C ASP A 139 -7.97 -26.38 4.80
N SER A 140 -8.83 -25.39 4.59
CA SER A 140 -10.28 -25.54 4.46
C SER A 140 -10.87 -24.41 3.64
N GLN A 141 -11.46 -24.73 2.49
CA GLN A 141 -12.11 -23.76 1.60
C GLN A 141 -13.22 -22.95 2.27
N THR A 142 -13.97 -23.55 3.21
CA THR A 142 -15.03 -22.86 3.93
C THR A 142 -14.48 -21.85 4.93
N LEU A 143 -13.35 -22.17 5.57
CA LEU A 143 -12.67 -21.27 6.50
C LEU A 143 -12.05 -20.07 5.77
N THR A 144 -11.41 -20.31 4.61
CA THR A 144 -10.86 -19.23 3.78
C THR A 144 -11.97 -18.37 3.18
N MET A 145 -13.11 -18.96 2.79
CA MET A 145 -14.27 -18.20 2.32
C MET A 145 -14.84 -17.26 3.40
N PHE A 146 -14.89 -17.68 4.65
CA PHE A 146 -15.27 -16.80 5.76
C PHE A 146 -14.36 -15.57 5.86
N THR A 147 -13.05 -15.75 5.68
CA THR A 147 -12.07 -14.66 5.74
C THR A 147 -12.12 -13.78 4.49
N SER A 148 -12.25 -14.38 3.30
CA SER A 148 -12.10 -13.69 2.00
C SER A 148 -13.37 -13.02 1.49
N SER A 149 -14.57 -13.52 1.83
CA SER A 149 -15.86 -13.02 1.32
C SER A 149 -16.08 -11.52 1.55
N LEU A 150 -15.51 -10.98 2.61
CA LEU A 150 -15.53 -9.55 2.93
C LEU A 150 -14.85 -8.73 1.82
N TYR A 151 -13.72 -9.18 1.29
CA TYR A 151 -12.96 -8.43 0.27
C TYR A 151 -13.66 -8.45 -1.09
N LEU A 152 -14.37 -9.54 -1.42
CA LEU A 152 -15.22 -9.59 -2.60
C LEU A 152 -16.39 -8.59 -2.48
N ALA A 153 -16.99 -8.47 -1.32
CA ALA A 153 -18.03 -7.48 -1.07
C ALA A 153 -17.49 -6.05 -1.13
N ALA A 154 -16.27 -5.81 -0.59
CA ALA A 154 -15.61 -4.52 -0.64
C ALA A 154 -15.24 -4.11 -2.08
N LEU A 155 -14.86 -5.05 -2.93
CA LEU A 155 -14.67 -4.83 -4.37
C LEU A 155 -15.96 -4.29 -5.02
N LEU A 156 -17.07 -4.99 -4.84
CA LEU A 156 -18.35 -4.60 -5.45
C LEU A 156 -18.84 -3.25 -4.93
N SER A 157 -18.70 -3.03 -3.62
CA SER A 157 -19.14 -1.77 -3.01
C SER A 157 -18.27 -0.58 -3.42
N SER A 158 -16.98 -0.75 -3.71
CA SER A 158 -16.10 0.35 -4.14
C SER A 158 -16.53 0.93 -5.49
N LEU A 159 -17.05 0.11 -6.40
CA LEU A 159 -17.59 0.56 -7.69
C LEU A 159 -18.83 1.45 -7.48
N VAL A 160 -19.73 1.03 -6.59
CA VAL A 160 -20.92 1.82 -6.24
C VAL A 160 -20.54 3.06 -5.46
N ALA A 161 -19.61 2.94 -4.51
CA ALA A 161 -19.13 4.03 -3.68
C ALA A 161 -18.51 5.17 -4.49
N SER A 162 -17.85 4.89 -5.62
CA SER A 162 -17.35 5.92 -6.55
C SER A 162 -18.45 6.87 -6.99
N THR A 163 -19.60 6.34 -7.42
CA THR A 163 -20.75 7.12 -7.86
C THR A 163 -21.39 7.88 -6.69
N VAL A 164 -21.54 7.23 -5.55
CA VAL A 164 -22.10 7.83 -4.33
C VAL A 164 -21.21 8.97 -3.83
N THR A 165 -19.90 8.75 -3.73
CA THR A 165 -18.93 9.75 -3.28
C THR A 165 -18.89 10.98 -4.19
N ARG A 166 -19.04 10.79 -5.50
CA ARG A 166 -19.12 11.91 -6.46
C ARG A 166 -20.44 12.69 -6.34
N LYS A 167 -21.59 12.00 -6.25
CA LYS A 167 -22.91 12.64 -6.26
C LYS A 167 -23.34 13.20 -4.90
N LEU A 168 -23.10 12.47 -3.83
CA LEU A 168 -23.58 12.81 -2.47
C LEU A 168 -22.48 13.43 -1.59
N GLY A 169 -21.22 13.32 -2.01
CA GLY A 169 -20.08 13.85 -1.27
C GLY A 169 -19.36 12.80 -0.42
N ARG A 170 -18.19 13.19 0.07
CA ARG A 170 -17.28 12.29 0.80
C ARG A 170 -17.82 11.96 2.19
N LYS A 171 -18.40 12.95 2.88
CA LYS A 171 -19.00 12.82 4.22
C LYS A 171 -20.11 11.75 4.28
N LEU A 172 -21.09 11.83 3.37
CA LEU A 172 -22.20 10.87 3.34
C LEU A 172 -21.73 9.47 2.94
N SER A 173 -20.75 9.37 2.07
CA SER A 173 -20.13 8.08 1.71
C SER A 173 -19.50 7.40 2.93
N MET A 174 -18.75 8.14 3.76
CA MET A 174 -18.20 7.62 5.01
C MET A 174 -19.29 7.19 6.01
N LEU A 175 -20.36 7.97 6.11
CA LEU A 175 -21.50 7.66 6.97
C LEU A 175 -22.17 6.33 6.59
N PHE A 176 -22.46 6.15 5.28
CA PHE A 176 -23.03 4.89 4.78
C PHE A 176 -22.10 3.72 5.06
N GLY A 177 -20.79 3.90 4.84
CA GLY A 177 -19.79 2.88 5.16
C GLY A 177 -19.81 2.47 6.62
N GLY A 178 -19.83 3.44 7.53
CA GLY A 178 -19.89 3.21 8.98
C GLY A 178 -21.15 2.47 9.43
N VAL A 179 -22.31 2.86 8.93
CA VAL A 179 -23.61 2.22 9.27
C VAL A 179 -23.65 0.76 8.78
N LEU A 180 -23.24 0.51 7.53
CA LEU A 180 -23.21 -0.86 6.98
C LEU A 180 -22.24 -1.75 7.74
N PHE A 181 -21.08 -1.21 8.08
CA PHE A 181 -20.08 -1.93 8.87
C PHE A 181 -20.60 -2.26 10.28
N CYS A 182 -21.29 -1.31 10.94
CA CYS A 182 -21.91 -1.51 12.26
C CYS A 182 -22.94 -2.66 12.22
N ALA A 183 -23.82 -2.67 11.21
CA ALA A 183 -24.81 -3.73 11.03
C ALA A 183 -24.13 -5.11 10.83
N GLY A 184 -23.07 -5.17 10.02
CA GLY A 184 -22.28 -6.39 9.80
C GLY A 184 -21.59 -6.90 11.07
N ALA A 185 -21.01 -5.99 11.87
CA ALA A 185 -20.35 -6.31 13.14
C ALA A 185 -21.33 -6.88 14.18
N LEU A 186 -22.52 -6.29 14.31
CA LEU A 186 -23.58 -6.82 15.15
C LEU A 186 -24.01 -8.21 14.70
N MET A 187 -24.23 -8.41 13.39
CA MET A 187 -24.64 -9.70 12.85
C MET A 187 -23.59 -10.80 13.12
N ASN A 188 -22.30 -10.49 12.96
CA ASN A 188 -21.22 -11.42 13.28
C ASN A 188 -21.11 -11.73 14.77
N GLY A 189 -21.27 -10.73 15.65
CA GLY A 189 -21.24 -10.93 17.10
C GLY A 189 -22.36 -11.85 17.62
N PHE A 190 -23.55 -11.77 17.02
CA PHE A 190 -24.71 -12.59 17.36
C PHE A 190 -24.86 -13.86 16.52
N ALA A 191 -23.88 -14.21 15.67
CA ALA A 191 -23.96 -15.34 14.76
C ALA A 191 -24.23 -16.68 15.48
N GLN A 192 -25.14 -17.46 14.91
CA GLN A 192 -25.49 -18.83 15.33
C GLN A 192 -25.14 -19.86 14.27
N ALA A 193 -25.09 -19.47 13.00
CA ALA A 193 -24.84 -20.33 11.84
C ALA A 193 -23.80 -19.70 10.91
N VAL A 194 -23.14 -20.52 10.09
CA VAL A 194 -22.09 -20.09 9.14
C VAL A 194 -22.62 -19.06 8.14
N TRP A 195 -23.86 -19.22 7.63
CA TRP A 195 -24.43 -18.25 6.71
C TRP A 195 -24.58 -16.83 7.33
N MET A 196 -24.88 -16.73 8.63
CA MET A 196 -24.92 -15.43 9.33
C MET A 196 -23.54 -14.77 9.36
N LEU A 197 -22.48 -15.57 9.58
CA LEU A 197 -21.12 -15.06 9.53
C LEU A 197 -20.79 -14.52 8.13
N ILE A 198 -21.13 -15.25 7.07
CA ILE A 198 -20.84 -14.82 5.69
C ILE A 198 -21.62 -13.56 5.32
N VAL A 199 -22.92 -13.47 5.63
CA VAL A 199 -23.72 -12.27 5.38
C VAL A 199 -23.20 -11.09 6.20
N GLY A 200 -22.82 -11.30 7.46
CA GLY A 200 -22.20 -10.29 8.27
C GLY A 200 -20.87 -9.79 7.66
N ARG A 201 -20.03 -10.70 7.12
CA ARG A 201 -18.80 -10.36 6.38
C ARG A 201 -19.08 -9.55 5.12
N ILE A 202 -20.14 -9.86 4.37
CA ILE A 202 -20.55 -9.09 3.21
C ILE A 202 -20.92 -7.65 3.61
N LEU A 203 -21.69 -7.47 4.68
CA LEU A 203 -22.03 -6.13 5.18
C LEU A 203 -20.80 -5.34 5.65
N LEU A 204 -19.88 -6.00 6.38
CA LEU A 204 -18.59 -5.40 6.74
C LEU A 204 -17.81 -4.97 5.50
N GLY A 205 -17.76 -5.82 4.47
CA GLY A 205 -17.08 -5.54 3.21
C GLY A 205 -17.68 -4.33 2.50
N PHE A 206 -18.99 -4.20 2.44
CA PHE A 206 -19.62 -3.01 1.91
C PHE A 206 -19.19 -1.75 2.66
N GLY A 207 -19.14 -1.78 3.97
CA GLY A 207 -18.65 -0.67 4.80
C GLY A 207 -17.21 -0.29 4.48
N ILE A 208 -16.31 -1.28 4.36
CA ILE A 208 -14.89 -1.08 4.03
C ILE A 208 -14.72 -0.47 2.64
N GLY A 209 -15.47 -0.94 1.62
CA GLY A 209 -15.35 -0.40 0.27
C GLY A 209 -15.75 1.08 0.19
N PHE A 210 -16.80 1.49 0.92
CA PHE A 210 -17.17 2.91 1.04
C PHE A 210 -16.09 3.73 1.76
N ALA A 211 -15.52 3.24 2.85
CA ALA A 211 -14.48 3.94 3.59
C ALA A 211 -13.18 4.08 2.78
N ASN A 212 -12.69 3.01 2.16
CA ASN A 212 -11.47 3.02 1.35
C ASN A 212 -11.58 3.91 0.11
N GLN A 213 -12.82 4.10 -0.41
CA GLN A 213 -13.09 5.02 -1.51
C GLN A 213 -13.10 6.48 -1.04
N SER A 214 -13.71 6.77 0.10
CA SER A 214 -14.01 8.15 0.50
C SER A 214 -12.95 8.78 1.40
N VAL A 215 -12.34 8.02 2.32
CA VAL A 215 -11.42 8.58 3.33
C VAL A 215 -10.12 9.11 2.73
N PRO A 216 -9.38 8.37 1.88
CA PRO A 216 -8.16 8.92 1.28
C PRO A 216 -8.42 10.17 0.43
N LEU A 217 -9.56 10.22 -0.28
CA LEU A 217 -9.97 11.40 -1.03
C LEU A 217 -10.27 12.58 -0.10
N TYR A 218 -11.03 12.35 0.98
CA TYR A 218 -11.32 13.36 1.97
C TYR A 218 -10.05 13.97 2.56
N LEU A 219 -9.09 13.12 2.96
CA LEU A 219 -7.82 13.55 3.53
C LEU A 219 -6.98 14.36 2.54
N SER A 220 -6.91 13.93 1.28
CA SER A 220 -6.15 14.65 0.24
C SER A 220 -6.74 16.02 -0.12
N GLU A 221 -8.07 16.19 -0.01
CA GLU A 221 -8.78 17.42 -0.31
C GLU A 221 -8.79 18.41 0.87
N MET A 222 -8.79 17.90 2.11
CA MET A 222 -8.77 18.73 3.32
C MET A 222 -7.37 19.22 3.69
N ALA A 223 -6.34 18.39 3.45
CA ALA A 223 -4.98 18.68 3.85
C ALA A 223 -4.40 19.87 3.12
N PRO A 224 -3.70 20.81 3.83
CA PRO A 224 -2.87 21.79 3.19
C PRO A 224 -1.78 21.10 2.36
N TYR A 225 -1.44 21.69 1.22
CA TYR A 225 -0.48 21.18 0.26
C TYR A 225 0.80 20.62 0.90
N LYS A 226 1.44 21.40 1.78
CA LYS A 226 2.69 21.05 2.47
C LYS A 226 2.61 19.81 3.36
N TYR A 227 1.43 19.49 3.92
CA TYR A 227 1.21 18.41 4.89
C TYR A 227 0.31 17.29 4.33
N ARG A 228 0.03 17.31 3.03
CA ARG A 228 -0.89 16.36 2.39
C ARG A 228 -0.42 14.92 2.54
N GLY A 229 0.87 14.66 2.35
CA GLY A 229 1.45 13.34 2.53
C GLY A 229 1.27 12.81 3.94
N SER A 230 1.73 13.57 4.92
CA SER A 230 1.66 13.18 6.35
C SER A 230 0.23 12.94 6.82
N LEU A 231 -0.72 13.80 6.47
CA LEU A 231 -2.12 13.68 6.89
C LEU A 231 -2.82 12.49 6.21
N ASN A 232 -2.51 12.22 4.93
CA ASN A 232 -3.08 11.08 4.21
C ASN A 232 -2.59 9.74 4.80
N ILE A 233 -1.34 9.65 5.25
CA ILE A 233 -0.81 8.47 5.95
C ILE A 233 -1.57 8.20 7.25
N GLY A 234 -2.24 9.18 7.83
CA GLY A 234 -3.14 8.98 8.98
C GLY A 234 -4.17 7.87 8.76
N PHE A 235 -4.63 7.68 7.51
CA PHE A 235 -5.51 6.55 7.16
C PHE A 235 -4.81 5.20 7.39
N GLN A 236 -3.59 5.04 6.88
CA GLN A 236 -2.81 3.82 7.10
C GLN A 236 -2.45 3.61 8.58
N LEU A 237 -2.12 4.69 9.29
CA LEU A 237 -1.86 4.63 10.74
C LEU A 237 -3.09 4.10 11.49
N SER A 238 -4.29 4.56 11.14
CA SER A 238 -5.53 4.06 11.74
C SER A 238 -5.77 2.58 11.42
N ILE A 239 -5.43 2.12 10.20
CA ILE A 239 -5.48 0.69 9.86
C ILE A 239 -4.54 -0.10 10.78
N THR A 240 -3.29 0.33 10.94
CA THR A 240 -2.32 -0.40 11.78
C THR A 240 -2.69 -0.40 13.25
N ILE A 241 -3.25 0.70 13.77
CA ILE A 241 -3.81 0.76 15.13
C ILE A 241 -5.00 -0.21 15.27
N GLY A 242 -5.88 -0.27 14.28
CA GLY A 242 -7.00 -1.22 14.25
C GLY A 242 -6.53 -2.67 14.35
N ILE A 243 -5.51 -3.05 13.58
CA ILE A 243 -4.89 -4.39 13.62
C ILE A 243 -4.31 -4.68 15.02
N LEU A 244 -3.56 -3.73 15.60
CA LEU A 244 -2.96 -3.89 16.91
C LEU A 244 -4.03 -4.08 18.00
N VAL A 245 -5.04 -3.22 18.02
CA VAL A 245 -6.15 -3.30 18.99
C VAL A 245 -6.88 -4.64 18.87
N ALA A 246 -7.18 -5.08 17.65
CA ALA A 246 -7.81 -6.38 17.41
C ALA A 246 -6.96 -7.55 17.93
N ASN A 247 -5.64 -7.54 17.68
CA ASN A 247 -4.73 -8.58 18.15
C ASN A 247 -4.63 -8.61 19.68
N VAL A 248 -4.57 -7.44 20.33
CA VAL A 248 -4.59 -7.31 21.80
C VAL A 248 -5.89 -7.86 22.37
N LEU A 249 -7.03 -7.49 21.80
CA LEU A 249 -8.34 -7.98 22.24
C LEU A 249 -8.48 -9.49 22.02
N ASN A 250 -8.01 -10.03 20.89
CA ASN A 250 -8.00 -11.48 20.64
C ASN A 250 -7.17 -12.24 21.68
N TYR A 251 -6.02 -11.68 22.11
CA TYR A 251 -5.19 -12.28 23.15
C TYR A 251 -5.92 -12.38 24.50
N PHE A 252 -6.63 -11.31 24.89
CA PHE A 252 -7.41 -11.34 26.14
C PHE A 252 -8.69 -12.17 26.02
N PHE A 253 -9.42 -12.07 24.93
CA PHE A 253 -10.69 -12.77 24.74
C PHE A 253 -10.51 -14.26 24.50
N ASN A 254 -9.36 -14.71 23.99
CA ASN A 254 -9.05 -16.14 23.90
C ASN A 254 -8.97 -16.85 25.26
N LYS A 255 -8.76 -16.07 26.35
CA LYS A 255 -8.73 -16.60 27.74
C LYS A 255 -10.10 -16.72 28.37
N LEU A 256 -11.16 -16.21 27.70
CA LEU A 256 -12.52 -16.30 28.19
C LEU A 256 -13.13 -17.67 27.87
N ASP A 257 -13.76 -18.27 28.85
CA ASP A 257 -14.39 -19.58 28.71
C ASP A 257 -15.61 -19.55 27.76
N GLY A 258 -15.79 -20.66 27.03
CA GLY A 258 -16.95 -20.88 26.19
C GLY A 258 -17.00 -20.03 24.90
N ASN A 259 -18.20 -19.59 24.53
CA ASN A 259 -18.44 -18.89 23.24
C ASN A 259 -18.31 -17.35 23.33
N LEU A 260 -17.97 -16.79 24.49
CA LEU A 260 -17.93 -15.34 24.68
C LEU A 260 -16.73 -14.71 23.96
N GLY A 261 -15.56 -15.35 23.97
CA GLY A 261 -14.33 -14.80 23.43
C GLY A 261 -14.45 -14.39 21.95
N TRP A 262 -14.82 -15.32 21.08
CA TRP A 262 -14.98 -15.03 19.65
C TRP A 262 -16.13 -14.06 19.35
N ARG A 263 -17.23 -14.09 20.17
CA ARG A 263 -18.34 -13.16 20.02
C ARG A 263 -17.93 -11.72 20.32
N LEU A 264 -17.17 -11.52 21.40
CA LEU A 264 -16.64 -10.21 21.78
C LEU A 264 -15.60 -9.71 20.76
N SER A 265 -14.76 -10.61 20.22
CA SER A 265 -13.83 -10.24 19.16
C SER A 265 -14.56 -9.74 17.91
N LEU A 266 -15.52 -10.51 17.38
CA LEU A 266 -16.28 -10.14 16.18
C LEU A 266 -17.23 -8.95 16.44
N GLY A 267 -17.95 -8.96 17.56
CA GLY A 267 -18.88 -7.89 17.95
C GLY A 267 -18.18 -6.59 18.33
N GLY A 268 -16.94 -6.66 18.84
CA GLY A 268 -16.13 -5.50 19.18
C GLY A 268 -15.86 -4.57 17.99
N ALA A 269 -15.99 -5.07 16.76
CA ALA A 269 -15.95 -4.27 15.54
C ALA A 269 -17.01 -3.16 15.47
N VAL A 270 -18.04 -3.21 16.31
CA VAL A 270 -19.04 -2.13 16.48
C VAL A 270 -18.38 -0.84 17.00
N VAL A 271 -17.35 -0.94 17.83
CA VAL A 271 -16.69 0.25 18.41
C VAL A 271 -16.06 1.13 17.32
N PRO A 272 -15.14 0.64 16.47
CA PRO A 272 -14.62 1.45 15.37
C PRO A 272 -15.70 1.87 14.36
N ALA A 273 -16.75 1.06 14.16
CA ALA A 273 -17.89 1.42 13.33
C ALA A 273 -18.64 2.66 13.88
N LEU A 274 -18.88 2.72 15.18
CA LEU A 274 -19.51 3.87 15.81
C LEU A 274 -18.61 5.11 15.75
N ILE A 275 -17.30 4.95 15.92
CA ILE A 275 -16.35 6.07 15.83
C ILE A 275 -16.46 6.74 14.46
N ILE A 276 -16.40 5.98 13.36
CA ILE A 276 -16.48 6.58 12.01
C ILE A 276 -17.89 7.10 11.70
N THR A 277 -18.95 6.41 12.17
CA THR A 277 -20.33 6.84 11.94
C THR A 277 -20.63 8.17 12.62
N VAL A 278 -20.32 8.29 13.92
CA VAL A 278 -20.49 9.54 14.68
C VAL A 278 -19.52 10.60 14.17
N GLY A 279 -18.28 10.23 13.90
CA GLY A 279 -17.27 11.11 13.31
C GLY A 279 -17.77 11.73 12.01
N SER A 280 -18.34 10.92 11.11
CA SER A 280 -18.88 11.41 9.82
C SER A 280 -20.01 12.42 9.99
N LEU A 281 -20.80 12.35 11.05
CA LEU A 281 -21.84 13.35 11.33
C LEU A 281 -21.24 14.72 11.68
N ILE A 282 -20.12 14.73 12.39
CA ILE A 282 -19.43 15.93 12.87
C ILE A 282 -18.57 16.57 11.77
N LEU A 283 -17.97 15.76 10.88
CA LEU A 283 -17.08 16.23 9.83
C LEU A 283 -17.77 17.21 8.86
N PRO A 284 -17.08 18.28 8.42
CA PRO A 284 -17.54 19.10 7.31
C PRO A 284 -17.41 18.34 5.99
N GLU A 285 -18.11 18.77 4.96
CA GLU A 285 -17.86 18.34 3.59
C GLU A 285 -16.61 19.03 3.04
N THR A 286 -15.92 18.42 2.07
CA THR A 286 -14.70 18.98 1.46
C THR A 286 -15.03 20.13 0.51
N PRO A 287 -14.17 21.18 0.39
CA PRO A 287 -14.39 22.28 -0.54
C PRO A 287 -14.54 21.80 -1.99
N ASN A 288 -13.70 20.86 -2.44
CA ASN A 288 -13.76 20.28 -3.77
C ASN A 288 -15.13 19.65 -4.06
N SER A 289 -15.64 18.84 -3.13
CA SER A 289 -16.97 18.23 -3.23
C SER A 289 -18.10 19.26 -3.30
N MET A 290 -17.99 20.35 -2.54
CA MET A 290 -18.99 21.41 -2.53
C MET A 290 -18.98 22.20 -3.86
N ILE A 291 -17.81 22.50 -4.42
CA ILE A 291 -17.67 23.15 -5.73
C ILE A 291 -18.22 22.24 -6.84
N GLU A 292 -17.88 20.93 -6.83
CA GLU A 292 -18.42 19.94 -7.76
C GLU A 292 -19.96 19.90 -7.76
N ARG A 293 -20.59 20.17 -6.63
CA ARG A 293 -22.06 20.21 -6.46
C ARG A 293 -22.67 21.60 -6.64
N GLY A 294 -21.87 22.62 -6.99
CA GLY A 294 -22.34 23.97 -7.27
C GLY A 294 -22.45 24.91 -6.06
N GLN A 295 -22.00 24.50 -4.88
CA GLN A 295 -22.06 25.27 -3.63
C GLN A 295 -20.79 26.15 -3.46
N LYS A 296 -20.54 27.07 -4.42
CA LYS A 296 -19.29 27.85 -4.49
C LYS A 296 -19.07 28.75 -3.27
N GLU A 297 -20.09 29.48 -2.81
CA GLU A 297 -19.97 30.42 -1.68
C GLU A 297 -19.69 29.72 -0.34
N GLU A 298 -20.38 28.60 -0.09
CA GLU A 298 -20.11 27.80 1.10
C GLU A 298 -18.71 27.17 1.04
N ALA A 299 -18.29 26.70 -0.13
CA ALA A 299 -16.96 26.12 -0.35
C ALA A 299 -15.86 27.15 -0.06
N ARG A 300 -16.02 28.42 -0.51
CA ARG A 300 -15.08 29.50 -0.23
C ARG A 300 -14.96 29.78 1.27
N THR A 301 -16.09 29.85 1.97
CA THR A 301 -16.11 30.04 3.43
C THR A 301 -15.43 28.87 4.17
N LYS A 302 -15.67 27.64 3.72
CA LYS A 302 -15.02 26.44 4.30
C LYS A 302 -13.53 26.42 4.03
N LEU A 303 -13.10 26.75 2.79
CA LEU A 303 -11.69 26.78 2.40
C LEU A 303 -10.92 27.79 3.27
N ARG A 304 -11.46 29.00 3.46
CA ARG A 304 -10.89 30.01 4.37
C ARG A 304 -10.70 29.47 5.80
N ARG A 305 -11.70 28.79 6.34
CA ARG A 305 -11.62 28.19 7.67
C ARG A 305 -10.60 27.06 7.74
N ILE A 306 -10.47 26.27 6.68
CA ILE A 306 -9.51 25.17 6.59
C ILE A 306 -8.08 25.70 6.51
N ARG A 307 -7.81 26.68 5.66
CA ARG A 307 -6.47 27.25 5.47
C ARG A 307 -6.05 28.20 6.61
N GLY A 308 -7.03 28.79 7.33
CA GLY A 308 -6.78 29.71 8.44
C GLY A 308 -6.17 31.04 8.01
N ILE A 309 -6.39 31.43 6.74
CA ILE A 309 -5.92 32.67 6.11
C ILE A 309 -7.05 33.28 5.30
N ASP A 310 -7.01 34.60 5.08
CA ASP A 310 -8.04 35.32 4.29
C ASP A 310 -7.75 35.28 2.79
N ASP A 311 -6.48 35.25 2.41
CA ASP A 311 -6.04 35.17 1.03
C ASP A 311 -6.05 33.72 0.51
N ILE A 312 -7.21 33.36 -0.04
CA ILE A 312 -7.47 32.01 -0.59
C ILE A 312 -7.94 32.10 -2.05
N ASP A 313 -7.96 33.29 -2.65
CA ASP A 313 -8.66 33.52 -3.90
C ASP A 313 -8.02 32.78 -5.07
N GLU A 314 -6.69 32.68 -5.08
CA GLU A 314 -5.95 31.92 -6.10
C GLU A 314 -6.29 30.43 -6.02
N GLU A 315 -6.12 29.78 -4.86
CA GLU A 315 -6.47 28.37 -4.67
C GLU A 315 -7.95 28.11 -4.97
N PHE A 316 -8.84 29.00 -4.55
CA PHE A 316 -10.28 28.86 -4.79
C PHE A 316 -10.63 28.93 -6.28
N ASN A 317 -10.05 29.89 -7.02
CA ASN A 317 -10.27 30.01 -8.45
C ASN A 317 -9.75 28.79 -9.23
N ASP A 318 -8.61 28.25 -8.85
CA ASP A 318 -8.06 27.06 -9.47
C ASP A 318 -8.96 25.82 -9.22
N LEU A 319 -9.49 25.68 -7.99
CA LEU A 319 -10.45 24.62 -7.68
C LEU A 319 -11.76 24.77 -8.47
N VAL A 320 -12.25 26.00 -8.66
CA VAL A 320 -13.45 26.28 -9.48
C VAL A 320 -13.18 25.96 -10.94
N TYR A 321 -12.05 26.42 -11.47
CA TYR A 321 -11.65 26.15 -12.85
C TYR A 321 -11.54 24.63 -13.10
N ALA A 322 -10.80 23.92 -12.26
CA ALA A 322 -10.66 22.46 -12.36
C ALA A 322 -12.01 21.72 -12.25
N SER A 323 -12.94 22.23 -11.43
CA SER A 323 -14.29 21.67 -11.32
C SER A 323 -15.13 21.92 -12.56
N GLU A 324 -15.04 23.12 -13.17
CA GLU A 324 -15.76 23.45 -14.40
C GLU A 324 -15.25 22.63 -15.57
N GLU A 325 -13.94 22.43 -15.70
CA GLU A 325 -13.36 21.51 -16.68
C GLU A 325 -13.82 20.07 -16.45
N SER A 326 -13.81 19.62 -15.18
CA SER A 326 -14.29 18.27 -14.82
C SER A 326 -15.76 18.05 -15.17
N ARG A 327 -16.60 19.11 -15.12
CA ARG A 327 -18.04 19.03 -15.48
C ARG A 327 -18.27 18.87 -16.98
N LYS A 328 -17.38 19.38 -17.82
CA LYS A 328 -17.46 19.18 -19.28
C LYS A 328 -17.31 17.71 -19.65
N ILE A 329 -16.80 16.92 -18.71
CA ILE A 329 -16.52 15.49 -18.89
C ILE A 329 -17.68 14.65 -18.35
N GLU A 330 -18.55 14.20 -19.23
CA GLU A 330 -19.75 13.43 -18.86
C GLU A 330 -19.43 12.00 -18.38
N HIS A 331 -18.35 11.39 -18.88
CA HIS A 331 -18.07 9.96 -18.69
C HIS A 331 -16.66 9.67 -18.11
N PRO A 332 -16.40 9.86 -16.80
CA PRO A 332 -15.07 9.65 -16.19
C PRO A 332 -14.46 8.27 -16.44
N TRP A 333 -15.29 7.22 -16.44
CA TRP A 333 -14.86 5.85 -16.69
C TRP A 333 -14.34 5.63 -18.11
N ARG A 334 -15.03 6.20 -19.11
CA ARG A 334 -14.62 6.12 -20.51
C ARG A 334 -13.36 6.96 -20.76
N ASN A 335 -13.28 8.13 -20.14
CA ASN A 335 -12.14 9.03 -20.28
C ASN A 335 -10.86 8.46 -19.68
N LEU A 336 -10.96 7.72 -18.57
CA LEU A 336 -9.82 7.06 -17.97
C LEU A 336 -9.11 6.08 -18.92
N LEU A 337 -9.80 5.59 -19.96
CA LEU A 337 -9.21 4.72 -20.98
C LEU A 337 -8.50 5.49 -22.10
N GLN A 338 -8.63 6.83 -22.15
CA GLN A 338 -7.96 7.65 -23.15
C GLN A 338 -6.44 7.59 -23.00
N LYS A 339 -5.73 7.84 -24.10
CA LYS A 339 -4.27 7.78 -24.16
C LYS A 339 -3.59 8.69 -23.13
N LYS A 340 -4.10 9.89 -22.90
CA LYS A 340 -3.57 10.88 -21.94
C LYS A 340 -3.58 10.39 -20.47
N TYR A 341 -4.50 9.49 -20.09
CA TYR A 341 -4.62 8.98 -18.71
C TYR A 341 -4.01 7.59 -18.50
N ARG A 342 -3.31 7.06 -19.49
CA ARG A 342 -2.63 5.75 -19.37
C ARG A 342 -1.63 5.67 -18.20
N PRO A 343 -0.81 6.71 -17.90
CA PRO A 343 0.05 6.67 -16.73
C PRO A 343 -0.73 6.47 -15.44
N GLN A 344 -1.78 7.27 -15.22
CA GLN A 344 -2.63 7.21 -14.04
C GLN A 344 -3.36 5.86 -13.93
N LEU A 345 -3.91 5.36 -15.01
CA LEU A 345 -4.57 4.05 -15.06
C LEU A 345 -3.60 2.90 -14.75
N THR A 346 -2.40 2.96 -15.30
CA THR A 346 -1.37 1.95 -15.02
C THR A 346 -0.98 1.95 -13.55
N MET A 347 -0.79 3.11 -12.95
CA MET A 347 -0.48 3.22 -11.52
C MET A 347 -1.66 2.79 -10.65
N ALA A 348 -2.91 3.14 -11.03
CA ALA A 348 -4.13 2.72 -10.32
C ALA A 348 -4.30 1.20 -10.29
N ILE A 349 -3.77 0.48 -11.26
CA ILE A 349 -3.81 -0.98 -11.32
C ILE A 349 -2.57 -1.61 -10.66
N LEU A 350 -1.36 -1.18 -11.03
CA LEU A 350 -0.14 -1.89 -10.66
C LEU A 350 0.32 -1.61 -9.23
N ILE A 351 0.11 -0.41 -8.68
CA ILE A 351 0.47 -0.13 -7.29
C ILE A 351 -0.31 -1.02 -6.31
N PRO A 352 -1.66 -1.07 -6.32
CA PRO A 352 -2.40 -1.93 -5.42
C PRO A 352 -2.20 -3.43 -5.71
N PHE A 353 -2.00 -3.83 -6.96
CA PHE A 353 -1.63 -5.19 -7.34
C PHE A 353 -0.34 -5.63 -6.65
N PHE A 354 0.74 -4.87 -6.81
CA PHE A 354 2.02 -5.17 -6.18
C PHE A 354 1.95 -5.09 -4.66
N GLN A 355 1.19 -4.14 -4.09
CA GLN A 355 1.00 -4.03 -2.66
C GLN A 355 0.46 -5.34 -2.05
N GLN A 356 -0.47 -6.02 -2.72
CA GLN A 356 -1.00 -7.30 -2.24
C GLN A 356 0.00 -8.45 -2.42
N LEU A 357 0.80 -8.40 -3.48
CA LEU A 357 1.84 -9.40 -3.75
C LEU A 357 3.12 -9.20 -2.94
N THR A 358 3.19 -8.22 -2.05
CA THR A 358 4.22 -8.20 -1.00
C THR A 358 4.12 -9.40 -0.06
N GLY A 359 2.92 -9.99 0.10
CA GLY A 359 2.65 -11.05 1.05
C GLY A 359 2.34 -10.56 2.47
N ILE A 360 2.18 -9.24 2.69
CA ILE A 360 1.90 -8.67 4.03
C ILE A 360 0.59 -9.18 4.62
N ASN A 361 -0.45 -9.30 3.79
CA ASN A 361 -1.77 -9.76 4.24
C ASN A 361 -1.75 -11.19 4.74
N VAL A 362 -0.88 -12.02 4.19
CA VAL A 362 -0.62 -13.38 4.69
C VAL A 362 -0.19 -13.35 6.17
N ILE A 363 0.76 -12.50 6.48
CA ILE A 363 1.25 -12.35 7.85
C ILE A 363 0.18 -11.70 8.74
N MET A 364 -0.54 -10.68 8.25
CA MET A 364 -1.52 -9.97 9.07
C MET A 364 -2.79 -10.78 9.33
N PHE A 365 -3.33 -11.50 8.32
CA PHE A 365 -4.55 -12.30 8.47
C PHE A 365 -4.31 -13.59 9.22
N TYR A 366 -3.17 -14.22 9.01
CA TYR A 366 -2.89 -15.57 9.49
C TYR A 366 -1.70 -15.62 10.45
N ALA A 367 -1.28 -14.47 11.04
CA ALA A 367 -0.16 -14.43 11.99
C ALA A 367 -0.27 -15.50 13.09
N PRO A 368 -1.39 -15.63 13.83
CA PRO A 368 -1.48 -16.65 14.86
C PRO A 368 -1.44 -18.08 14.29
N VAL A 369 -2.02 -18.30 13.12
CA VAL A 369 -1.98 -19.60 12.43
C VAL A 369 -0.57 -19.92 11.96
N LEU A 370 0.10 -18.96 11.33
CA LEU A 370 1.49 -19.10 10.87
C LEU A 370 2.43 -19.39 12.05
N PHE A 371 2.29 -18.69 13.17
CA PHE A 371 3.10 -18.91 14.35
C PHE A 371 2.81 -20.27 15.02
N LYS A 372 1.55 -20.73 15.04
CA LYS A 372 1.21 -22.10 15.46
C LYS A 372 1.86 -23.14 14.55
N THR A 373 1.82 -22.93 13.24
CA THR A 373 2.49 -23.82 12.26
C THR A 373 4.00 -23.90 12.48
N ILE A 374 4.63 -22.79 12.93
CA ILE A 374 6.07 -22.74 13.29
C ILE A 374 6.34 -23.35 14.68
N GLY A 375 5.33 -23.91 15.38
CA GLY A 375 5.51 -24.62 16.66
C GLY A 375 5.36 -23.74 17.91
N PHE A 376 4.79 -22.54 17.80
CA PHE A 376 4.44 -21.74 18.98
C PHE A 376 3.19 -22.29 19.67
N ALA A 377 3.19 -22.32 21.00
CA ALA A 377 1.97 -22.54 21.78
C ALA A 377 0.93 -21.45 21.47
N GLY A 378 -0.37 -21.75 21.64
CA GLY A 378 -1.45 -20.84 21.25
C GLY A 378 -1.31 -19.41 21.79
N ASP A 379 -0.97 -19.25 23.07
CA ASP A 379 -0.78 -17.92 23.69
C ASP A 379 0.45 -17.19 23.14
N ALA A 380 1.54 -17.91 22.86
CA ALA A 380 2.75 -17.33 22.28
C ALA A 380 2.52 -16.88 20.82
N ALA A 381 1.69 -17.62 20.07
CA ALA A 381 1.32 -17.25 18.70
C ALA A 381 0.50 -15.95 18.66
N LEU A 382 -0.48 -15.79 19.55
CA LEU A 382 -1.26 -14.56 19.67
C LEU A 382 -0.40 -13.37 20.15
N MET A 383 0.52 -13.61 21.08
CA MET A 383 1.45 -12.59 21.55
C MET A 383 2.40 -12.14 20.44
N SER A 384 2.87 -13.04 19.59
CA SER A 384 3.71 -12.70 18.43
C SER A 384 2.96 -11.81 17.43
N ALA A 385 1.64 -12.03 17.25
CA ALA A 385 0.79 -11.14 16.45
C ALA A 385 0.66 -9.74 17.07
N VAL A 386 0.62 -9.62 18.40
CA VAL A 386 0.64 -8.31 19.08
C VAL A 386 1.98 -7.60 18.86
N ILE A 387 3.10 -8.31 18.95
CA ILE A 387 4.43 -7.75 18.71
C ILE A 387 4.55 -7.22 17.27
N THR A 388 4.16 -8.02 16.27
CA THR A 388 4.21 -7.60 14.87
C THR A 388 3.27 -6.43 14.59
N GLY A 389 2.08 -6.38 15.21
CA GLY A 389 1.15 -5.26 15.15
C GLY A 389 1.74 -3.98 15.76
N THR A 390 2.45 -4.09 16.89
CA THR A 390 3.12 -2.94 17.53
C THR A 390 4.22 -2.37 16.64
N VAL A 391 5.05 -3.24 16.05
CA VAL A 391 6.08 -2.85 15.08
C VAL A 391 5.47 -2.14 13.88
N ASN A 392 4.33 -2.64 13.38
CA ASN A 392 3.60 -2.04 12.26
C ASN A 392 3.17 -0.60 12.57
N VAL A 393 2.58 -0.35 13.74
CA VAL A 393 2.18 1.01 14.18
C VAL A 393 3.38 1.93 14.29
N LEU A 394 4.44 1.51 14.98
CA LEU A 394 5.64 2.33 15.20
C LEU A 394 6.33 2.67 13.87
N ALA A 395 6.44 1.71 12.96
CA ALA A 395 7.04 1.93 11.65
C ALA A 395 6.18 2.85 10.76
N THR A 396 4.84 2.78 10.87
CA THR A 396 3.96 3.72 10.16
C THR A 396 4.14 5.16 10.66
N CYS A 397 4.40 5.36 11.96
CA CYS A 397 4.73 6.69 12.49
C CYS A 397 6.03 7.25 11.87
N VAL A 398 7.02 6.40 11.59
CA VAL A 398 8.24 6.80 10.86
C VAL A 398 7.89 7.27 9.44
N SER A 399 6.94 6.61 8.77
CA SER A 399 6.47 7.02 7.44
C SER A 399 5.86 8.42 7.43
N ILE A 400 5.06 8.78 8.44
CA ILE A 400 4.45 10.11 8.55
C ILE A 400 5.52 11.22 8.51
N TYR A 401 6.62 11.00 9.20
CA TYR A 401 7.74 11.94 9.19
C TYR A 401 8.55 11.87 7.89
N GLY A 402 8.78 10.67 7.39
CA GLY A 402 9.72 10.40 6.29
C GLY A 402 9.18 10.75 4.91
N VAL A 403 7.86 10.62 4.67
CA VAL A 403 7.28 10.71 3.34
C VAL A 403 7.48 12.08 2.68
N ASP A 404 7.30 13.15 3.44
CA ASP A 404 7.47 14.51 2.95
C ASP A 404 8.95 14.96 2.97
N LYS A 405 9.83 14.21 3.67
CA LYS A 405 11.26 14.49 3.75
C LYS A 405 12.09 13.72 2.71
N TRP A 406 11.85 12.44 2.55
CA TRP A 406 12.65 11.55 1.68
C TRP A 406 12.03 11.33 0.30
N GLY A 407 10.73 11.55 0.16
CA GLY A 407 10.00 11.33 -1.08
C GLY A 407 9.40 9.93 -1.20
N ARG A 408 8.45 9.80 -2.13
CA ARG A 408 7.63 8.59 -2.29
C ARG A 408 8.41 7.46 -2.96
N ARG A 409 9.14 7.80 -4.03
CA ARG A 409 9.92 6.83 -4.79
C ARG A 409 11.04 6.21 -3.97
N PHE A 410 11.75 7.01 -3.17
CA PHE A 410 12.82 6.52 -2.29
C PHE A 410 12.28 5.52 -1.28
N LEU A 411 11.18 5.84 -0.59
CA LEU A 411 10.59 4.95 0.41
C LEU A 411 10.11 3.62 -0.20
N PHE A 412 9.52 3.64 -1.40
CA PHE A 412 9.14 2.41 -2.10
C PHE A 412 10.34 1.49 -2.38
N LEU A 413 11.46 2.06 -2.84
CA LEU A 413 12.65 1.30 -3.21
C LEU A 413 13.38 0.74 -1.97
N GLU A 414 13.51 1.56 -0.93
CA GLU A 414 14.12 1.14 0.34
C GLU A 414 13.32 0.02 0.98
N GLY A 415 12.00 0.21 1.19
CA GLY A 415 11.17 -0.81 1.80
C GLY A 415 11.06 -2.08 0.95
N GLY A 416 11.04 -1.98 -0.39
CA GLY A 416 11.11 -3.12 -1.30
C GLY A 416 12.38 -3.93 -1.09
N THR A 417 13.52 -3.27 -1.02
CA THR A 417 14.82 -3.93 -0.79
C THR A 417 14.88 -4.62 0.57
N GLN A 418 14.41 -3.94 1.62
CA GLN A 418 14.35 -4.51 2.96
C GLN A 418 13.42 -5.73 3.04
N MET A 419 12.22 -5.64 2.47
CA MET A 419 11.28 -6.76 2.42
C MET A 419 11.86 -7.98 1.68
N LEU A 420 12.55 -7.76 0.56
CA LEU A 420 13.19 -8.82 -0.21
C LEU A 420 14.22 -9.59 0.63
N ILE A 421 15.13 -8.86 1.30
CA ILE A 421 16.17 -9.47 2.14
C ILE A 421 15.53 -10.30 3.26
N CYS A 422 14.50 -9.77 3.91
CA CYS A 422 13.82 -10.46 5.01
C CYS A 422 13.07 -11.70 4.53
N GLN A 423 12.35 -11.65 3.41
CA GLN A 423 11.61 -12.80 2.88
C GLN A 423 12.53 -13.94 2.49
N VAL A 424 13.65 -13.64 1.83
CA VAL A 424 14.66 -14.66 1.50
C VAL A 424 15.26 -15.27 2.77
N ALA A 425 15.57 -14.47 3.78
CA ALA A 425 16.07 -14.95 5.06
C ALA A 425 15.04 -15.87 5.76
N ILE A 426 13.76 -15.47 5.83
CA ILE A 426 12.67 -16.26 6.41
C ILE A 426 12.53 -17.59 5.66
N ALA A 427 12.55 -17.57 4.31
CA ALA A 427 12.46 -18.80 3.51
C ALA A 427 13.62 -19.76 3.81
N ILE A 428 14.84 -19.25 3.94
CA ILE A 428 16.03 -20.05 4.29
C ILE A 428 15.88 -20.64 5.71
N PHE A 429 15.52 -19.82 6.69
CA PHE A 429 15.34 -20.31 8.07
C PHE A 429 14.26 -21.39 8.15
N ILE A 430 13.06 -21.14 7.61
CA ILE A 430 11.98 -22.11 7.60
C ILE A 430 12.39 -23.37 6.81
N GLY A 431 13.02 -23.23 5.63
CA GLY A 431 13.45 -24.34 4.79
C GLY A 431 14.48 -25.27 5.46
N ILE A 432 15.43 -24.71 6.22
CA ILE A 432 16.45 -25.51 6.92
C ILE A 432 15.83 -26.38 8.03
N LYS A 433 14.82 -25.88 8.76
CA LYS A 433 14.27 -26.58 9.92
C LYS A 433 13.06 -27.45 9.60
N PHE A 434 12.13 -26.95 8.79
CA PHE A 434 10.91 -27.67 8.46
C PHE A 434 11.09 -28.60 7.24
N GLY A 435 12.09 -28.32 6.40
CA GLY A 435 12.34 -29.08 5.19
C GLY A 435 11.11 -29.21 4.30
N VAL A 436 11.10 -30.23 3.46
CA VAL A 436 9.97 -30.55 2.58
C VAL A 436 8.86 -31.32 3.33
N ASN A 437 9.17 -31.98 4.44
CA ASN A 437 8.22 -32.81 5.17
C ASN A 437 7.31 -32.05 6.14
N GLY A 438 7.68 -30.80 6.50
CA GLY A 438 6.87 -29.95 7.38
C GLY A 438 6.90 -30.34 8.86
N ASP A 439 7.87 -31.16 9.27
CA ASP A 439 8.09 -31.55 10.66
C ASP A 439 9.24 -30.72 11.26
N PRO A 440 8.93 -29.78 12.18
CA PRO A 440 9.95 -28.91 12.77
C PRO A 440 10.86 -29.65 13.78
N GLY A 441 10.46 -30.82 14.28
CA GLY A 441 11.10 -31.48 15.43
C GLY A 441 11.13 -30.54 16.65
N ASP A 442 12.09 -30.72 17.54
CA ASP A 442 12.31 -29.80 18.66
C ASP A 442 12.91 -28.47 18.17
N LEU A 443 12.12 -27.42 18.21
CA LEU A 443 12.55 -26.07 17.86
C LEU A 443 13.17 -25.37 19.06
N PRO A 444 14.47 -25.02 19.03
CA PRO A 444 15.06 -24.24 20.11
C PRO A 444 14.43 -22.82 20.14
N LYS A 445 14.11 -22.31 21.33
CA LYS A 445 13.43 -21.01 21.52
C LYS A 445 14.12 -19.84 20.80
N TRP A 446 15.46 -19.83 20.75
CA TRP A 446 16.20 -18.79 20.06
C TRP A 446 15.90 -18.74 18.55
N TYR A 447 15.67 -19.91 17.94
CA TYR A 447 15.38 -20.00 16.50
C TYR A 447 14.03 -19.36 16.15
N ALA A 448 13.02 -19.66 16.95
CA ALA A 448 11.71 -19.06 16.82
C ALA A 448 11.79 -17.50 16.99
N ILE A 449 12.58 -17.03 17.94
CA ILE A 449 12.81 -15.58 18.16
C ILE A 449 13.45 -14.93 16.92
N VAL A 450 14.43 -15.58 16.29
CA VAL A 450 15.09 -15.08 15.08
C VAL A 450 14.09 -14.97 13.92
N VAL A 451 13.24 -15.97 13.71
CA VAL A 451 12.21 -15.93 12.67
C VAL A 451 11.23 -14.78 12.91
N VAL A 452 10.74 -14.61 14.14
CA VAL A 452 9.86 -13.48 14.51
C VAL A 452 10.56 -12.13 14.29
N LEU A 453 11.85 -12.02 14.60
CA LEU A 453 12.63 -10.80 14.36
C LEU A 453 12.68 -10.44 12.87
N PHE A 454 12.95 -11.40 11.97
CA PHE A 454 12.93 -11.16 10.53
C PHE A 454 11.54 -10.80 10.02
N ILE A 455 10.48 -11.41 10.57
CA ILE A 455 9.08 -11.03 10.28
C ILE A 455 8.82 -9.60 10.74
N CYS A 456 9.27 -9.19 11.92
CA CYS A 456 9.12 -7.81 12.41
C CYS A 456 9.86 -6.80 11.52
N ILE A 457 11.08 -7.11 11.07
CA ILE A 457 11.85 -6.26 10.17
C ILE A 457 11.16 -6.15 8.81
N TYR A 458 10.61 -7.25 8.29
CA TYR A 458 9.82 -7.28 7.07
C TYR A 458 8.54 -6.40 7.20
N VAL A 459 7.79 -6.56 8.29
CA VAL A 459 6.59 -5.77 8.58
C VAL A 459 6.93 -4.29 8.69
N ALA A 460 8.04 -3.92 9.32
CA ALA A 460 8.50 -2.54 9.39
C ALA A 460 8.79 -1.97 8.00
N GLY A 461 9.49 -2.72 7.13
CA GLY A 461 9.75 -2.33 5.73
C GLY A 461 8.47 -2.02 4.96
N PHE A 462 7.44 -2.86 5.10
CA PHE A 462 6.14 -2.61 4.51
C PHE A 462 5.46 -1.37 5.12
N ALA A 463 5.47 -1.25 6.45
CA ALA A 463 4.70 -0.26 7.19
C ALA A 463 5.14 1.19 6.94
N TRP A 464 6.41 1.42 6.65
CA TRP A 464 6.86 2.77 6.31
C TRP A 464 6.94 3.04 4.80
N SER A 465 6.69 2.05 3.94
CA SER A 465 6.78 2.18 2.49
C SER A 465 5.47 1.80 1.78
N TRP A 466 5.37 0.55 1.33
CA TRP A 466 4.29 0.05 0.49
C TRP A 466 2.90 0.14 1.13
N GLY A 467 2.80 0.07 2.47
CA GLY A 467 1.54 0.22 3.20
C GLY A 467 0.90 1.58 2.96
N PRO A 468 1.49 2.67 3.45
CA PRO A 468 0.93 4.01 3.31
C PRO A 468 0.99 4.55 1.88
N LEU A 469 2.07 4.29 1.13
CA LEU A 469 2.25 4.82 -0.22
C LEU A 469 1.29 4.21 -1.25
N GLY A 470 0.79 3.00 -1.01
CA GLY A 470 -0.24 2.38 -1.84
C GLY A 470 -1.58 3.13 -1.85
N TRP A 471 -1.84 3.95 -0.84
CA TRP A 471 -3.02 4.84 -0.75
C TRP A 471 -2.69 6.27 -1.11
N LEU A 472 -1.52 6.75 -0.68
CA LEU A 472 -1.08 8.14 -0.86
C LEU A 472 -0.80 8.45 -2.33
N VAL A 473 0.08 7.68 -3.00
CA VAL A 473 0.50 7.99 -4.37
C VAL A 473 -0.69 8.02 -5.35
N PRO A 474 -1.62 7.03 -5.35
CA PRO A 474 -2.82 7.14 -6.19
C PRO A 474 -3.64 8.42 -5.91
N SER A 475 -3.76 8.84 -4.64
CA SER A 475 -4.52 10.05 -4.30
C SER A 475 -3.84 11.35 -4.77
N GLU A 476 -2.53 11.34 -4.99
CA GLU A 476 -1.73 12.49 -5.46
C GLU A 476 -1.69 12.60 -6.98
N ILE A 477 -1.76 11.48 -7.72
CA ILE A 477 -1.55 11.47 -9.17
C ILE A 477 -2.83 11.59 -10.01
N PHE A 478 -4.02 11.47 -9.38
CA PHE A 478 -5.28 11.50 -10.13
C PHE A 478 -5.84 12.91 -10.26
N PRO A 479 -5.91 13.47 -11.48
CA PRO A 479 -6.57 14.75 -11.72
C PRO A 479 -8.08 14.66 -11.40
N LEU A 480 -8.69 15.79 -11.08
CA LEU A 480 -10.07 15.89 -10.58
C LEU A 480 -11.09 15.18 -11.48
N GLU A 481 -10.90 15.29 -12.79
CA GLU A 481 -11.77 14.76 -13.85
C GLU A 481 -12.01 13.25 -13.75
N ILE A 482 -10.96 12.47 -13.47
CA ILE A 482 -10.98 11.01 -13.41
C ILE A 482 -10.81 10.45 -11.99
N ARG A 483 -10.58 11.31 -10.98
CA ARG A 483 -10.16 10.93 -9.62
C ARG A 483 -11.06 9.89 -8.98
N SER A 484 -12.38 10.07 -9.02
CA SER A 484 -13.32 9.13 -8.41
C SER A 484 -13.31 7.76 -9.08
N ALA A 485 -13.21 7.71 -10.41
CA ALA A 485 -13.13 6.48 -11.18
C ALA A 485 -11.78 5.77 -10.99
N ALA A 486 -10.67 6.51 -11.06
CA ALA A 486 -9.32 5.97 -10.86
C ALA A 486 -9.12 5.44 -9.43
N GLN A 487 -9.61 6.15 -8.42
CA GLN A 487 -9.60 5.68 -7.03
C GLN A 487 -10.43 4.40 -6.85
N SER A 488 -11.59 4.31 -7.52
CA SER A 488 -12.40 3.10 -7.49
C SER A 488 -11.67 1.90 -8.11
N ILE A 489 -10.95 2.08 -9.23
CA ILE A 489 -10.10 1.03 -9.80
C ILE A 489 -9.00 0.63 -8.81
N ASN A 490 -8.32 1.60 -8.21
CA ASN A 490 -7.28 1.35 -7.21
C ASN A 490 -7.80 0.48 -6.06
N VAL A 491 -8.95 0.85 -5.47
CA VAL A 491 -9.59 0.07 -4.39
C VAL A 491 -10.05 -1.29 -4.91
N SER A 492 -10.66 -1.35 -6.10
CA SER A 492 -11.17 -2.60 -6.68
C SER A 492 -10.06 -3.61 -6.93
N VAL A 493 -8.93 -3.18 -7.50
CA VAL A 493 -7.76 -4.03 -7.73
C VAL A 493 -7.18 -4.49 -6.40
N ASN A 494 -7.04 -3.57 -5.43
CA ASN A 494 -6.56 -3.91 -4.09
C ASN A 494 -7.43 -5.01 -3.47
N MET A 495 -8.75 -4.86 -3.45
CA MET A 495 -9.68 -5.82 -2.87
C MET A 495 -9.73 -7.14 -3.65
N THR A 496 -9.61 -7.11 -4.98
CA THR A 496 -9.54 -8.31 -5.81
C THR A 496 -8.35 -9.19 -5.41
N PHE A 497 -7.16 -8.58 -5.35
CA PHE A 497 -5.95 -9.34 -5.02
C PHE A 497 -5.88 -9.70 -3.53
N THR A 498 -6.45 -8.89 -2.64
CA THR A 498 -6.64 -9.26 -1.23
C THR A 498 -7.54 -10.49 -1.12
N PHE A 499 -8.67 -10.54 -1.85
CA PHE A 499 -9.54 -11.71 -1.90
C PHE A 499 -8.81 -12.95 -2.40
N ILE A 500 -8.11 -12.84 -3.54
CA ILE A 500 -7.36 -13.97 -4.13
C ILE A 500 -6.32 -14.49 -3.13
N VAL A 501 -5.49 -13.61 -2.58
CA VAL A 501 -4.45 -14.00 -1.62
C VAL A 501 -5.08 -14.65 -0.38
N ALA A 502 -6.12 -14.04 0.20
CA ALA A 502 -6.79 -14.59 1.38
C ALA A 502 -7.44 -15.96 1.11
N GLN A 503 -8.00 -16.17 -0.10
CA GLN A 503 -8.67 -17.42 -0.47
C GLN A 503 -7.68 -18.56 -0.73
N VAL A 504 -6.57 -18.29 -1.40
CA VAL A 504 -5.62 -19.35 -1.82
C VAL A 504 -4.46 -19.56 -0.86
N PHE A 505 -4.26 -18.66 0.11
CA PHE A 505 -3.07 -18.68 0.97
C PHE A 505 -2.86 -20.00 1.72
N LEU A 506 -3.88 -20.53 2.40
CA LEU A 506 -3.73 -21.75 3.18
C LEU A 506 -3.40 -22.95 2.29
N THR A 507 -3.99 -23.01 1.11
CA THR A 507 -3.67 -24.02 0.10
C THR A 507 -2.25 -23.82 -0.47
N MET A 508 -1.85 -22.58 -0.75
CA MET A 508 -0.47 -22.29 -1.16
C MET A 508 0.54 -22.65 -0.06
N LEU A 509 0.25 -22.35 1.20
CA LEU A 509 1.11 -22.72 2.32
C LEU A 509 1.30 -24.25 2.42
N CYS A 510 0.22 -25.00 2.23
CA CYS A 510 0.26 -26.45 2.24
C CYS A 510 1.14 -27.03 1.13
N HIS A 511 1.06 -26.49 -0.11
CA HIS A 511 1.77 -27.01 -1.28
C HIS A 511 3.18 -26.43 -1.44
N LEU A 512 3.32 -25.09 -1.34
CA LEU A 512 4.60 -24.40 -1.54
C LEU A 512 5.49 -24.42 -0.29
N LYS A 513 4.89 -24.59 0.91
CA LYS A 513 5.64 -24.67 2.18
C LYS A 513 6.51 -23.43 2.38
N PHE A 514 7.83 -23.58 2.62
CA PHE A 514 8.79 -22.47 2.72
C PHE A 514 8.97 -21.71 1.39
N GLY A 515 8.70 -22.34 0.25
CA GLY A 515 8.75 -21.72 -1.09
C GLY A 515 7.73 -20.58 -1.27
N LEU A 516 6.71 -20.52 -0.42
CA LEU A 516 5.75 -19.42 -0.39
C LEU A 516 6.43 -18.06 -0.19
N PHE A 517 7.41 -17.98 0.70
CA PHE A 517 8.16 -16.73 0.92
C PHE A 517 9.05 -16.37 -0.28
N LEU A 518 9.57 -17.36 -1.02
CA LEU A 518 10.30 -17.11 -2.28
C LEU A 518 9.38 -16.64 -3.39
N PHE A 519 8.14 -17.14 -3.45
CA PHE A 519 7.13 -16.66 -4.38
C PHE A 519 6.85 -15.16 -4.17
N PHE A 520 6.63 -14.74 -2.93
CA PHE A 520 6.44 -13.31 -2.64
C PHE A 520 7.72 -12.50 -2.86
N ALA A 521 8.89 -13.04 -2.53
CA ALA A 521 10.18 -12.38 -2.77
C ALA A 521 10.41 -12.09 -4.27
N PHE A 522 10.02 -13.01 -5.16
CA PHE A 522 10.05 -12.78 -6.60
C PHE A 522 9.21 -11.55 -7.00
N TRP A 523 7.98 -11.44 -6.49
CA TRP A 523 7.12 -10.29 -6.78
C TRP A 523 7.66 -8.99 -6.19
N VAL A 524 8.32 -9.06 -5.03
CA VAL A 524 9.00 -7.88 -4.44
C VAL A 524 10.12 -7.38 -5.34
N VAL A 525 10.88 -8.25 -6.00
CA VAL A 525 11.87 -7.85 -7.02
C VAL A 525 11.18 -7.15 -8.19
N VAL A 526 10.12 -7.75 -8.75
CA VAL A 526 9.40 -7.20 -9.91
C VAL A 526 8.83 -5.82 -9.59
N MET A 527 8.16 -5.65 -8.44
CA MET A 527 7.58 -4.36 -8.05
C MET A 527 8.63 -3.28 -7.78
N THR A 528 9.79 -3.67 -7.20
CA THR A 528 10.89 -2.73 -6.95
C THR A 528 11.49 -2.22 -8.26
N ILE A 529 11.69 -3.10 -9.24
CA ILE A 529 12.12 -2.73 -10.59
C ILE A 529 11.06 -1.84 -11.26
N PHE A 530 9.77 -2.18 -11.15
CA PHE A 530 8.69 -1.38 -11.72
C PHE A 530 8.69 0.05 -11.17
N VAL A 531 8.78 0.22 -9.85
CA VAL A 531 8.86 1.56 -9.23
C VAL A 531 10.10 2.31 -9.70
N TYR A 532 11.26 1.63 -9.76
CA TYR A 532 12.51 2.25 -10.21
C TYR A 532 12.40 2.79 -11.63
N VAL A 533 11.74 2.07 -12.53
CA VAL A 533 11.69 2.39 -13.98
C VAL A 533 10.54 3.34 -14.32
N PHE A 534 9.35 3.14 -13.74
CA PHE A 534 8.11 3.75 -14.23
C PHE A 534 7.47 4.79 -13.29
N LEU A 535 7.79 4.77 -11.99
CA LEU A 535 7.20 5.74 -11.05
C LEU A 535 8.11 6.98 -10.95
N PRO A 536 7.65 8.16 -11.39
CA PRO A 536 8.34 9.41 -11.09
C PRO A 536 8.19 9.80 -9.61
N GLU A 537 9.01 10.72 -9.11
CA GLU A 537 8.83 11.30 -7.78
C GLU A 537 7.64 12.28 -7.79
N THR A 538 6.75 12.15 -6.82
CA THR A 538 5.53 12.97 -6.71
C THR A 538 5.57 13.96 -5.54
N LYS A 539 6.71 14.00 -4.83
CA LYS A 539 6.89 14.84 -3.65
C LYS A 539 6.75 16.32 -3.98
N ASN A 540 5.98 17.04 -3.17
CA ASN A 540 5.79 18.49 -3.23
C ASN A 540 5.31 19.00 -4.61
N ILE A 541 4.54 18.20 -5.33
CA ILE A 541 3.97 18.60 -6.61
C ILE A 541 2.45 18.72 -6.45
N PRO A 542 1.84 19.86 -6.80
CA PRO A 542 0.39 20.00 -6.87
C PRO A 542 -0.21 18.95 -7.81
N ILE A 543 -1.44 18.52 -7.51
CA ILE A 543 -2.11 17.49 -8.33
C ILE A 543 -2.34 18.02 -9.75
N GLU A 544 -2.59 19.30 -9.88
CA GLU A 544 -2.84 20.03 -11.11
C GLU A 544 -1.60 20.04 -12.02
N GLU A 545 -0.40 20.07 -11.44
CA GLU A 545 0.89 20.10 -12.15
C GLU A 545 1.46 18.67 -12.44
N MET A 546 0.80 17.62 -11.99
CA MET A 546 1.26 16.24 -12.23
C MET A 546 1.39 15.90 -13.72
N VAL A 547 0.67 16.56 -14.60
CA VAL A 547 0.78 16.40 -16.06
C VAL A 547 2.19 16.73 -16.54
N ILE A 548 2.84 17.76 -15.99
CA ILE A 548 4.20 18.19 -16.33
C ILE A 548 5.20 17.07 -15.96
N VAL A 549 4.99 16.43 -14.82
CA VAL A 549 5.84 15.30 -14.38
C VAL A 549 5.78 14.13 -15.35
N TRP A 550 4.57 13.81 -15.84
CA TRP A 550 4.39 12.76 -16.84
C TRP A 550 4.99 13.12 -18.21
N LYS A 551 4.87 14.37 -18.64
CA LYS A 551 5.51 14.87 -19.87
C LYS A 551 7.04 14.76 -19.82
N ASN A 552 7.65 15.01 -18.67
CA ASN A 552 9.10 14.98 -18.49
C ASN A 552 9.66 13.56 -18.27
N HIS A 553 8.79 12.57 -18.03
CA HIS A 553 9.25 11.21 -17.79
C HIS A 553 9.61 10.50 -19.11
N TRP A 554 10.80 9.84 -19.17
CA TRP A 554 11.33 9.21 -20.36
C TRP A 554 10.37 8.22 -21.07
N PHE A 555 9.57 7.48 -20.28
CA PHE A 555 8.61 6.50 -20.80
C PHE A 555 7.24 7.12 -21.07
N TRP A 556 6.71 7.92 -20.13
CA TRP A 556 5.34 8.40 -20.18
C TRP A 556 5.11 9.57 -21.12
N LYS A 557 6.17 10.33 -21.51
CA LYS A 557 6.08 11.47 -22.44
C LYS A 557 5.36 11.13 -23.75
N ARG A 558 5.53 9.88 -24.27
CA ARG A 558 4.89 9.42 -25.52
C ARG A 558 3.37 9.36 -25.47
N PHE A 559 2.77 9.34 -24.28
CA PHE A 559 1.33 9.33 -24.09
C PHE A 559 0.76 10.73 -23.84
N MET A 560 1.62 11.75 -23.69
CA MET A 560 1.28 13.12 -23.31
C MET A 560 1.51 14.11 -24.47
N VAL A 561 1.73 13.64 -25.70
CA VAL A 561 2.13 14.47 -26.85
C VAL A 561 1.03 15.45 -27.26
N ASP A 562 -0.25 15.10 -27.03
CA ASP A 562 -1.40 15.88 -27.49
C ASP A 562 -1.95 16.89 -26.46
N VAL A 563 -1.19 17.17 -25.38
CA VAL A 563 -1.64 18.06 -24.29
C VAL A 563 -0.76 19.30 -24.26
N ASP A 564 -1.10 20.34 -25.02
CA ASP A 564 -0.44 21.64 -24.95
C ASP A 564 -1.08 22.49 -23.85
N TYR A 565 -0.31 22.76 -22.79
CA TYR A 565 -0.66 23.74 -21.75
C TYR A 565 0.04 25.06 -22.06
N HIS A 566 -0.71 26.04 -22.55
CA HIS A 566 -0.25 27.40 -22.64
C HIS A 566 -0.96 28.24 -21.58
N ASN A 567 -0.21 28.72 -20.59
CA ASN A 567 -0.69 29.61 -19.52
C ASN A 567 -1.96 29.15 -18.78
N GLY A 568 -2.03 27.86 -18.41
CA GLY A 568 -3.17 27.30 -17.66
C GLY A 568 -4.45 27.07 -18.48
N VAL A 569 -4.40 27.22 -19.80
CA VAL A 569 -5.54 26.98 -20.70
C VAL A 569 -5.24 25.78 -21.61
N GLU A 570 -6.10 24.78 -21.59
CA GLU A 570 -6.08 23.66 -22.53
C GLU A 570 -6.63 24.12 -23.89
N LEU A 571 -5.78 24.19 -24.92
CA LEU A 571 -6.26 24.44 -26.29
C LEU A 571 -6.70 23.10 -26.89
N SER A 572 -8.01 22.90 -27.05
CA SER A 572 -8.53 21.74 -27.82
C SER A 572 -8.24 21.95 -29.30
N GLU A 573 -7.74 20.93 -29.99
CA GLU A 573 -7.70 20.92 -31.46
C GLU A 573 -9.13 21.05 -32.02
N GLY A 574 -9.48 22.21 -32.52
CA GLY A 574 -10.81 22.44 -33.10
C GLY A 574 -11.01 23.79 -33.79
N ASP A 575 -10.05 24.72 -33.73
CA ASP A 575 -10.15 25.97 -34.48
C ASP A 575 -8.94 26.19 -35.37
N ASP A 576 -9.18 26.19 -36.67
CA ASP A 576 -8.25 26.62 -37.73
C ASP A 576 -7.92 28.10 -37.56
N ALA A 577 -7.01 28.45 -36.66
CA ALA A 577 -6.48 29.80 -36.52
C ALA A 577 -4.96 29.81 -36.70
N VAL A 578 -4.59 30.21 -37.92
CA VAL A 578 -3.35 30.88 -38.31
C VAL A 578 -2.14 30.71 -37.38
N LYS A 579 -1.24 29.81 -37.74
CA LYS A 579 0.12 29.71 -37.20
C LYS A 579 0.88 31.02 -37.39
N LYS A 580 1.05 31.81 -36.31
CA LYS A 580 2.09 32.85 -36.27
C LYS A 580 3.37 32.21 -35.74
N PRO A 581 4.53 32.41 -36.39
CA PRO A 581 5.81 31.86 -35.92
C PRO A 581 6.23 32.53 -34.59
N MET A 582 6.64 31.71 -33.64
CA MET A 582 7.11 32.12 -32.33
C MET A 582 8.55 32.62 -32.41
N THR A 583 8.79 33.84 -32.09
CA THR A 583 10.13 34.44 -32.00
C THR A 583 10.68 34.16 -30.59
N MET A 584 11.70 33.34 -30.49
CA MET A 584 12.39 33.03 -29.23
C MET A 584 13.40 34.16 -28.95
N MET A 585 13.17 34.95 -27.87
CA MET A 585 14.15 35.92 -27.39
C MET A 585 15.15 35.25 -26.46
N MET A 586 16.40 35.20 -26.86
CA MET A 586 17.53 34.77 -26.02
C MET A 586 18.20 36.02 -25.42
N TRP A 587 18.26 36.14 -24.09
CA TRP A 587 18.97 37.22 -23.43
C TRP A 587 20.46 36.89 -23.36
N SER A 588 21.29 37.69 -23.99
CA SER A 588 22.74 37.72 -23.73
C SER A 588 23.05 38.92 -22.85
N ARG A 589 23.87 38.70 -21.85
CA ARG A 589 24.30 39.69 -20.90
C ARG A 589 25.60 40.30 -21.45
N ASP A 590 25.48 41.22 -22.37
CA ASP A 590 26.45 42.28 -22.62
C ASP A 590 25.91 43.18 -23.73
N ASP A 591 25.84 44.47 -23.39
CA ASP A 591 25.68 45.68 -24.22
C ASP A 591 24.73 45.68 -25.45
N ASN A 592 23.57 46.29 -25.25
CA ASN A 592 22.77 47.13 -26.16
C ASN A 592 22.79 46.85 -27.68
N ASP A 593 22.64 45.62 -28.17
CA ASP A 593 22.28 45.38 -29.56
C ASP A 593 21.46 44.11 -29.75
N TYR A 594 20.29 44.22 -30.38
CA TYR A 594 19.40 43.09 -30.69
C TYR A 594 19.76 42.48 -32.04
N VAL A 595 20.18 41.22 -32.07
CA VAL A 595 20.33 40.46 -33.33
C VAL A 595 19.24 39.39 -33.39
N VAL A 596 18.37 39.46 -34.37
CA VAL A 596 17.37 38.43 -34.69
C VAL A 596 18.02 37.42 -35.66
N MET A 597 18.21 36.20 -35.22
CA MET A 597 18.53 35.08 -36.11
C MET A 597 17.32 34.19 -36.30
N ALA A 598 16.84 34.08 -37.51
CA ALA A 598 15.88 33.06 -37.94
C ALA A 598 16.70 31.84 -38.45
N ASN A 599 16.46 30.66 -37.83
CA ASN A 599 16.92 29.40 -38.40
C ASN A 599 15.72 28.55 -38.75
N ASP A 600 15.56 28.29 -40.05
CA ASP A 600 14.67 27.26 -40.57
C ASP A 600 15.24 25.89 -40.23
N VAL A 601 14.49 25.10 -39.46
CA VAL A 601 14.81 23.68 -39.26
C VAL A 601 13.70 22.87 -39.92
N GLU A 602 14.09 22.29 -41.04
CA GLU A 602 13.32 21.28 -41.79
C GLU A 602 13.29 19.98 -40.96
N TYR A 603 12.10 19.48 -40.60
CA TYR A 603 11.91 18.16 -39.96
C TYR A 603 11.73 17.11 -41.06
N VAL A 604 12.62 16.15 -41.08
CA VAL A 604 12.48 14.91 -41.87
C VAL A 604 11.54 13.97 -41.10
N GLU A 605 10.40 13.68 -41.68
CA GLU A 605 9.56 12.54 -41.33
C GLU A 605 10.22 11.27 -41.83
N ASP A 606 10.62 10.40 -40.89
CA ASP A 606 10.67 8.95 -41.08
C ASP A 606 11.05 8.30 -39.76
N VAL A 607 10.10 7.82 -39.00
CA VAL A 607 10.30 6.77 -37.99
C VAL A 607 9.09 5.83 -38.01
N GLU A 608 9.40 4.64 -38.52
CA GLU A 608 8.50 3.49 -38.51
C GLU A 608 7.96 3.11 -37.14
N ASP A 609 6.77 2.63 -37.19
CA ASP A 609 5.87 2.08 -36.18
C ASP A 609 6.57 1.13 -35.18
N VAL A 610 6.75 1.55 -33.92
CA VAL A 610 7.10 0.66 -32.82
C VAL A 610 5.90 0.59 -31.87
N SER A 611 4.90 -0.20 -32.28
CA SER A 611 3.69 -0.51 -31.51
C SER A 611 3.91 -1.52 -30.37
N ASP A 612 5.14 -2.01 -30.14
CA ASP A 612 5.41 -3.22 -29.36
C ASP A 612 5.56 -3.05 -27.84
N GLY A 613 5.71 -1.83 -27.33
CA GLY A 613 5.94 -1.63 -25.89
C GLY A 613 4.75 -1.97 -24.99
N VAL A 614 3.53 -1.75 -25.46
CA VAL A 614 2.28 -2.10 -24.73
C VAL A 614 2.01 -3.60 -24.85
N GLY A 615 2.35 -4.20 -25.98
CA GLY A 615 2.27 -5.65 -26.18
C GLY A 615 3.18 -6.44 -25.25
N VAL A 616 4.33 -5.90 -24.88
CA VAL A 616 5.26 -6.55 -23.93
C VAL A 616 4.69 -6.50 -22.50
N ILE A 617 4.15 -5.37 -22.06
CA ILE A 617 3.53 -5.26 -20.72
C ILE A 617 2.27 -6.13 -20.63
N GLN A 618 1.46 -6.15 -21.70
CA GLN A 618 0.28 -7.00 -21.76
C GLN A 618 0.66 -8.49 -21.86
N LYS A 619 1.72 -8.84 -22.57
CA LYS A 619 2.27 -10.21 -22.63
C LYS A 619 2.91 -10.64 -21.30
N VAL A 620 3.60 -9.74 -20.59
CA VAL A 620 4.16 -10.01 -19.26
C VAL A 620 3.05 -10.15 -18.23
N LEU A 621 1.99 -9.33 -18.28
CA LEU A 621 0.81 -9.46 -17.41
C LEU A 621 0.03 -10.74 -17.70
N VAL A 622 -0.20 -11.08 -18.97
CA VAL A 622 -0.87 -12.32 -19.39
C VAL A 622 -0.02 -13.54 -19.07
N ALA A 623 1.30 -13.49 -19.27
CA ALA A 623 2.21 -14.56 -18.87
C ALA A 623 2.28 -14.74 -17.35
N ALA A 624 2.28 -13.65 -16.58
CA ALA A 624 2.24 -13.69 -15.13
C ALA A 624 0.91 -14.26 -14.58
N ILE A 625 -0.21 -13.93 -15.22
CA ILE A 625 -1.52 -14.49 -14.91
C ILE A 625 -1.59 -15.97 -15.32
N TRP A 626 -1.01 -16.33 -16.47
CA TRP A 626 -0.99 -17.70 -16.98
C TRP A 626 -0.05 -18.61 -16.17
N CYS A 627 1.13 -18.14 -15.80
CA CYS A 627 2.05 -18.88 -14.93
C CYS A 627 1.48 -19.04 -13.51
N GLY A 628 0.74 -18.04 -12.98
CA GLY A 628 0.00 -18.17 -11.73
C GLY A 628 -1.17 -19.14 -11.82
N GLY A 629 -1.85 -19.23 -12.97
CA GLY A 629 -2.98 -20.12 -13.19
C GLY A 629 -2.62 -21.58 -13.50
N SER A 630 -1.39 -21.85 -13.93
CA SER A 630 -0.91 -23.23 -14.18
C SER A 630 -0.24 -23.88 -12.97
N MET A 631 -0.07 -23.15 -11.87
CA MET A 631 0.47 -23.66 -10.60
C MET A 631 -0.61 -23.83 -9.51
N ILE A 632 -1.86 -23.58 -9.82
CA ILE A 632 -3.03 -23.92 -8.99
C ILE A 632 -3.73 -25.10 -9.66
#